data_226df09eaab660ab43253618f7bbbc06
#
_entry.id   226df09eaab660ab43253618f7bbbc06
#
_cell.length_a   1.000
_cell.length_b   1.000
_cell.length_c   1.000
_cell.angle_alpha   90.00
_cell.angle_beta   90.00
_cell.angle_gamma   90.00
#
_symmetry.space_group_name_H-M   'P 1'
#
loop_
_entity.id
_entity.type
_entity.pdbx_description
1 polymer ?
#
loop_
_entity_poly.entity_id
_entity_poly.type
_entity_poly.pdbx_seq_one_letter_code
_entity_poly.pdbx_strand_id
1 'polypeptide(L)' 'MKISVYIIALNEAEKIRDCINSILWVDEIVVIDSNSTDGTTEIARELGAKVIQIEFNGYGDLRNKAISHCNGDWILSL' A
#
# COMPACT_ATOMS: atom_id res chain seq x y z
N MET A 1 18.80 8.89 -1.10
CA MET A 1 17.74 8.72 -0.08
C MET A 1 16.55 8.00 -0.70
N LYS A 2 16.09 6.92 -0.07
CA LYS A 2 14.93 6.19 -0.55
C LYS A 2 13.67 6.58 0.19
N ILE A 3 12.59 6.73 -0.55
CA ILE A 3 11.27 7.07 0.01
C ILE A 3 10.32 5.89 -0.24
N SER A 4 9.75 5.37 0.83
CA SER A 4 8.70 4.35 0.78
C SER A 4 7.38 4.99 1.15
N VAL A 5 6.31 4.61 0.42
CA VAL A 5 4.95 5.02 0.76
C VAL A 5 4.14 3.78 1.04
N TYR A 6 3.39 3.75 2.13
CA TYR A 6 2.46 2.67 2.37
C TYR A 6 1.01 3.16 2.27
N ILE A 7 0.16 2.29 1.76
CA ILE A 7 -1.27 2.53 1.60
C ILE A 7 -2.01 1.39 2.27
N ILE A 8 -2.94 1.71 3.16
CA ILE A 8 -3.82 0.71 3.75
C ILE A 8 -5.12 0.72 2.93
N ALA A 9 -5.46 -0.41 2.34
CA ALA A 9 -6.58 -0.50 1.41
C ALA A 9 -7.54 -1.62 1.78
N LEU A 10 -8.84 -1.34 1.63
CA LEU A 10 -9.89 -2.35 1.70
C LEU A 10 -10.98 -1.92 0.72
N ASN A 11 -11.14 -2.71 -0.36
CA ASN A 11 -12.11 -2.43 -1.41
C ASN A 11 -12.02 -0.99 -1.95
N GLU A 12 -10.79 -0.61 -2.37
CA GLU A 12 -10.48 0.72 -2.88
C GLU A 12 -10.18 0.71 -4.38
N ALA A 13 -10.74 -0.24 -5.15
CA ALA A 13 -10.41 -0.40 -6.57
C ALA A 13 -10.56 0.87 -7.38
N GLU A 14 -11.60 1.66 -7.11
CA GLU A 14 -11.82 2.91 -7.84
C GLU A 14 -10.77 3.97 -7.54
N LYS A 15 -10.22 3.98 -6.33
CA LYS A 15 -9.32 5.03 -5.87
C LYS A 15 -7.85 4.63 -5.92
N ILE A 16 -7.56 3.32 -5.84
CA ILE A 16 -6.18 2.86 -5.71
C ILE A 16 -5.33 3.22 -6.93
N ARG A 17 -5.90 3.19 -8.12
CA ARG A 17 -5.18 3.53 -9.34
C ARG A 17 -4.72 4.99 -9.32
N ASP A 18 -5.63 5.91 -9.02
CA ASP A 18 -5.29 7.34 -8.96
C ASP A 18 -4.31 7.61 -7.82
N CYS A 19 -4.52 6.95 -6.70
CA CYS A 19 -3.66 7.07 -5.53
C CYS A 19 -2.22 6.68 -5.89
N ILE A 20 -2.02 5.50 -6.47
CA ILE A 20 -0.69 5.02 -6.85
C ILE A 20 -0.08 5.90 -7.94
N ASN A 21 -0.87 6.28 -8.94
CA ASN A 21 -0.37 7.12 -10.03
C ASN A 21 0.14 8.48 -9.54
N SER A 22 -0.40 8.98 -8.43
CA SER A 22 0.03 10.26 -7.88
C SER A 22 1.38 10.18 -7.15
N ILE A 23 1.87 8.97 -6.86
CA ILE A 23 3.10 8.77 -6.09
C ILE A 23 4.13 7.90 -6.81
N LEU A 24 4.04 7.78 -8.13
CA LEU A 24 5.00 6.97 -8.90
C LEU A 24 6.44 7.47 -8.81
N TRP A 25 6.64 8.69 -8.31
CA TRP A 25 7.96 9.30 -8.14
C TRP A 25 8.73 8.73 -6.93
N VAL A 26 8.08 7.98 -6.03
CA VAL A 26 8.75 7.41 -4.87
C VAL A 26 9.49 6.13 -5.24
N ASP A 27 10.38 5.67 -4.36
CA ASP A 27 11.21 4.51 -4.62
C ASP A 27 10.48 3.19 -4.38
N GLU A 28 9.55 3.17 -3.44
CA GLU A 28 8.83 1.96 -3.08
C GLU A 28 7.39 2.27 -2.68
N ILE A 29 6.45 1.49 -3.20
CA ILE A 29 5.03 1.59 -2.83
C ILE A 29 4.62 0.25 -2.23
N VAL A 30 4.11 0.28 -1.01
CA VAL A 30 3.62 -0.92 -0.30
C VAL A 30 2.14 -0.75 -0.05
N VAL A 31 1.33 -1.67 -0.55
CA VAL A 31 -0.11 -1.69 -0.31
C VAL A 31 -0.42 -2.79 0.68
N ILE A 32 -0.99 -2.41 1.81
CA ILE A 32 -1.47 -3.36 2.82
C ILE A 32 -2.95 -3.55 2.58
N ASP A 33 -3.33 -4.74 2.16
CA ASP A 33 -4.69 -5.06 1.81
C ASP A 33 -5.30 -6.03 2.82
N SER A 34 -6.54 -5.76 3.22
CA SER A 34 -7.27 -6.60 4.18
C SER A 34 -8.34 -7.41 3.45
N ASN A 35 -7.90 -8.31 2.56
CA ASN A 35 -8.78 -9.22 1.83
C ASN A 35 -9.84 -8.53 0.97
N SER A 36 -9.42 -7.54 0.17
CA SER A 36 -10.31 -6.88 -0.79
C SER A 36 -10.86 -7.87 -1.80
N THR A 37 -12.10 -7.68 -2.22
CA THR A 37 -12.79 -8.54 -3.17
C THR A 37 -13.13 -7.86 -4.48
N ASP A 38 -12.73 -6.61 -4.68
CA ASP A 38 -13.12 -5.76 -5.81
C ASP A 38 -12.02 -5.52 -6.85
N GLY A 39 -10.92 -6.26 -6.79
CA GLY A 39 -9.81 -6.10 -7.73
C GLY A 39 -8.75 -5.09 -7.28
N THR A 40 -8.84 -4.57 -6.06
CA THR A 40 -7.85 -3.62 -5.52
C THR A 40 -6.42 -4.15 -5.64
N THR A 41 -6.20 -5.42 -5.26
CA THR A 41 -4.85 -6.01 -5.27
C THR A 41 -4.29 -6.17 -6.67
N GLU A 42 -5.12 -6.57 -7.62
CA GLU A 42 -4.71 -6.74 -9.01
C GLU A 42 -4.27 -5.42 -9.61
N ILE A 43 -5.05 -4.36 -9.37
CA ILE A 43 -4.73 -3.02 -9.86
C ILE A 43 -3.42 -2.54 -9.24
N ALA A 44 -3.23 -2.71 -7.94
CA ALA A 44 -2.02 -2.28 -7.26
C ALA A 44 -0.78 -3.00 -7.82
N ARG A 45 -0.87 -4.30 -8.04
CA ARG A 45 0.23 -5.08 -8.61
C ARG A 45 0.57 -4.64 -10.03
N GLU A 46 -0.44 -4.39 -10.86
CA GLU A 46 -0.23 -3.91 -12.22
C GLU A 46 0.55 -2.60 -12.25
N LEU A 47 0.35 -1.76 -11.25
CA LEU A 47 1.02 -0.46 -11.17
C LEU A 47 2.38 -0.52 -10.48
N GLY A 48 2.84 -1.71 -10.12
CA GLY A 48 4.17 -1.90 -9.56
C GLY A 48 4.27 -1.85 -8.05
N ALA A 49 3.15 -1.81 -7.34
CA ALA A 49 3.16 -1.81 -5.88
C ALA A 49 3.42 -3.22 -5.33
N LYS A 50 4.09 -3.27 -4.18
CA LYS A 50 4.24 -4.49 -3.41
C LYS A 50 2.97 -4.66 -2.57
N VAL A 51 2.21 -5.73 -2.81
CA VAL A 51 0.95 -5.96 -2.10
C VAL A 51 1.14 -7.01 -1.03
N ILE A 52 0.75 -6.67 0.20
CA ILE A 52 0.82 -7.57 1.35
C ILE A 52 -0.60 -7.78 1.87
N GLN A 53 -1.05 -9.02 1.95
CA GLN A 53 -2.35 -9.37 2.52
C GLN A 53 -2.19 -9.53 4.02
N ILE A 54 -2.98 -8.77 4.79
CA ILE A 54 -2.93 -8.81 6.26
C ILE A 54 -4.36 -8.80 6.78
N GLU A 55 -4.65 -9.74 7.69
CA GLU A 55 -5.93 -9.77 8.35
C GLU A 55 -6.10 -8.52 9.22
N PHE A 56 -7.30 -7.95 9.21
CA PHE A 56 -7.57 -6.74 9.98
C PHE A 56 -7.66 -7.02 11.47
N ASN A 57 -6.76 -6.42 12.22
CA ASN A 57 -6.74 -6.48 13.70
C ASN A 57 -6.56 -5.07 14.27
N GLY A 58 -7.19 -4.09 13.64
CA GLY A 58 -7.10 -2.68 14.02
C GLY A 58 -6.10 -1.91 13.15
N TYR A 59 -6.32 -0.60 13.02
CA TYR A 59 -5.49 0.24 12.15
C TYR A 59 -4.05 0.38 12.66
N GLY A 60 -3.86 0.39 13.98
CA GLY A 60 -2.52 0.46 14.56
C GLY A 60 -1.68 -0.76 14.17
N ASP A 61 -2.28 -1.95 14.18
CA ASP A 61 -1.62 -3.18 13.77
C ASP A 61 -1.25 -3.14 12.29
N LEU A 62 -2.19 -2.71 11.43
CA LEU A 62 -1.94 -2.58 10.00
C LEU A 62 -0.81 -1.60 9.71
N ARG A 63 -0.80 -0.47 10.41
CA ARG A 63 0.25 0.54 10.26
C ARG A 63 1.62 -0.01 10.63
N ASN A 64 1.71 -0.70 11.76
CA ASN A 64 2.97 -1.28 12.21
C ASN A 64 3.50 -2.31 11.21
N LYS A 65 2.61 -3.15 10.68
CA LYS A 65 2.99 -4.14 9.67
C LYS A 65 3.39 -3.48 8.35
N ALA A 66 2.68 -2.42 7.96
CA ALA A 66 3.02 -1.67 6.76
C ALA A 66 4.44 -1.09 6.87
N ILE A 67 4.75 -0.46 7.99
CA ILE A 67 6.07 0.12 8.22
C ILE A 67 7.14 -0.95 8.19
N SER A 68 6.88 -2.14 8.74
CA SER A 68 7.86 -3.23 8.77
C SER A 68 8.19 -3.77 7.38
N HIS A 69 7.32 -3.57 6.39
CA HIS A 69 7.55 -3.98 5.01
C HIS A 69 8.18 -2.90 4.15
N CYS A 70 8.35 -1.70 4.68
CA CYS A 70 8.98 -0.59 3.95
C CYS A 70 10.49 -0.60 4.17
N ASN A 71 11.24 -0.40 3.09
CA ASN A 71 12.70 -0.42 3.12
C ASN A 71 13.35 0.96 2.92
N GLY A 72 12.55 2.01 2.76
CA GLY A 72 13.06 3.34 2.52
C GLY A 72 13.62 4.00 3.78
N ASP A 73 14.41 5.04 3.57
CA ASP A 73 14.92 5.89 4.66
C ASP A 73 13.80 6.75 5.23
N TRP A 74 12.86 7.14 4.38
CA TRP A 74 11.66 7.88 4.76
C TRP A 74 10.45 7.02 4.44
N ILE A 75 9.49 6.98 5.37
CA ILE A 75 8.26 6.22 5.23
C ILE A 75 7.09 7.17 5.36
N LEU A 76 6.29 7.26 4.30
CA LEU A 76 5.12 8.13 4.26
C LEU A 76 3.85 7.30 4.23
N SER A 77 2.81 7.80 4.88
CA SER A 77 1.46 7.21 4.84
C SER A 77 0.60 8.00 3.86
N LEU A 78 -0.14 7.28 3.05
CA LEU A 78 -1.05 7.92 2.11
C LEU A 78 -2.49 7.52 2.35
#